data_e9a6fe9b1db9401ae6669eda81b88d55
#
_entry.id   e9a6fe9b1db9401ae6669eda81b88d55
#
_cell.length_a   1.000
_cell.length_b   1.000
_cell.length_c   1.000
_cell.angle_alpha   90.00
_cell.angle_beta   90.00
_cell.angle_gamma   90.00
#
_symmetry.space_group_name_H-M   'P 1'
#
loop_
_entity.id
_entity.type
_entity.pdbx_description
1 polymer ?
#
loop_
_entity_poly.entity_id
_entity_poly.type
_entity_poly.pdbx_seq_one_letter_code
_entity_poly.pdbx_strand_id
1 'polypeptide(L)'
;MWAGIQLLAQQVKGIYGYRRMTLTINRYRKLANQPLINEKRIYRIMTTHNLQAVIRRKRKGYRKTKADHVAKNILNREFKGDKPNEKWCTDVTEFKYGIGKKAYLSAIIDLYDGSIVSYRFGRSNNNPLVFETMIPAIQTLPFGAHPLIHSDRGYQYTSKGFKRIIDKANMTHSMSRPGRCLDNAPIEGFWGSLKCEMYYLSKFLTYEELEKSIALYIHFYNTSRYQKRLNGLSPLEYRAQAA
;
A
#
# COMPACT_ATOMS: atom_id res chain seq x y z
N MET A 1 13.04 -6.56 -28.73
CA MET A 1 11.98 -5.79 -28.00
C MET A 1 10.82 -6.68 -27.54
N TRP A 2 10.17 -7.41 -28.45
CA TRP A 2 9.06 -8.31 -28.11
C TRP A 2 9.43 -9.32 -27.01
N ALA A 3 10.51 -10.08 -27.18
CA ALA A 3 10.98 -11.06 -26.19
C ALA A 3 11.18 -10.47 -24.79
N GLY A 4 11.72 -9.26 -24.70
CA GLY A 4 11.89 -8.58 -23.40
C GLY A 4 10.58 -8.19 -22.74
N ILE A 5 9.56 -7.77 -23.52
CA ILE A 5 8.21 -7.48 -22.97
C ILE A 5 7.53 -8.77 -22.50
N GLN A 6 7.66 -9.84 -23.25
CA GLN A 6 7.11 -11.15 -22.91
C GLN A 6 7.74 -11.72 -21.64
N LEU A 7 9.07 -11.69 -21.54
CA LEU A 7 9.80 -12.14 -20.37
C LEU A 7 9.40 -11.35 -19.11
N LEU A 8 9.35 -10.02 -19.22
CA LEU A 8 8.93 -9.18 -18.11
C LEU A 8 7.47 -9.44 -17.71
N ALA A 9 6.56 -9.63 -18.68
CA ALA A 9 5.17 -9.96 -18.38
C ALA A 9 5.04 -11.30 -17.63
N GLN A 10 5.85 -12.29 -17.97
CA GLN A 10 5.91 -13.57 -17.24
C GLN A 10 6.47 -13.39 -15.82
N GLN A 11 7.58 -12.68 -15.66
CA GLN A 11 8.20 -12.39 -14.36
C GLN A 11 7.23 -11.71 -13.38
N VAL A 12 6.45 -10.74 -13.87
CA VAL A 12 5.46 -10.03 -13.06
C VAL A 12 4.07 -10.69 -13.08
N LYS A 13 3.95 -11.93 -13.56
CA LYS A 13 2.68 -12.71 -13.62
C LYS A 13 1.51 -11.93 -14.24
N GLY A 14 1.78 -11.10 -15.25
CA GLY A 14 0.77 -10.33 -15.98
C GLY A 14 0.13 -9.18 -15.19
N ILE A 15 0.64 -8.77 -14.04
CA ILE A 15 0.04 -7.68 -13.23
C ILE A 15 0.38 -6.29 -13.74
N TYR A 16 1.37 -6.14 -14.65
CA TYR A 16 1.74 -4.83 -15.18
C TYR A 16 0.89 -4.46 -16.40
N GLY A 17 0.14 -3.35 -16.28
CA GLY A 17 -0.42 -2.66 -17.45
C GLY A 17 0.68 -1.94 -18.25
N TYR A 18 0.36 -1.53 -19.48
CA TYR A 18 1.33 -0.94 -20.43
C TYR A 18 2.13 0.23 -19.84
N ARG A 19 1.53 1.08 -18.98
CA ARG A 19 2.22 2.21 -18.36
C ARG A 19 3.36 1.75 -17.45
N ARG A 20 3.11 0.78 -16.57
CA ARG A 20 4.13 0.24 -15.68
C ARG A 20 5.15 -0.59 -16.45
N MET A 21 4.71 -1.34 -17.45
CA MET A 21 5.58 -2.04 -18.39
C MET A 21 6.56 -1.05 -19.05
N THR A 22 6.07 0.09 -19.53
CA THR A 22 6.90 1.16 -20.13
C THR A 22 7.92 1.73 -19.14
N LEU A 23 7.50 2.03 -17.91
CA LEU A 23 8.40 2.53 -16.87
C LEU A 23 9.54 1.55 -16.61
N THR A 24 9.22 0.28 -16.42
CA THR A 24 10.21 -0.76 -16.13
C THR A 24 11.17 -0.97 -17.29
N ILE A 25 10.68 -1.08 -18.51
CA ILE A 25 11.51 -1.25 -19.70
C ILE A 25 12.42 -0.04 -19.92
N ASN A 26 11.88 1.17 -19.79
CA ASN A 26 12.67 2.39 -19.98
C ASN A 26 13.74 2.58 -18.89
N ARG A 27 13.51 2.10 -17.68
CA ARG A 27 14.53 2.04 -16.64
C ARG A 27 15.72 1.16 -17.07
N TYR A 28 15.49 -0.06 -17.52
CA TYR A 28 16.56 -0.94 -18.02
C TYR A 28 17.28 -0.34 -19.23
N ARG A 29 16.50 0.25 -20.16
CA ARG A 29 17.09 0.91 -21.35
C ARG A 29 17.96 2.10 -20.98
N LYS A 30 17.56 2.91 -19.99
CA LYS A 30 18.36 4.03 -19.48
C LYS A 30 19.70 3.54 -18.90
N LEU A 31 19.67 2.48 -18.10
CA LEU A 31 20.89 1.86 -17.55
C LEU A 31 21.82 1.30 -18.64
N ALA A 32 21.24 0.84 -19.75
CA ALA A 32 21.98 0.34 -20.91
C ALA A 32 22.30 1.42 -21.98
N ASN A 33 22.11 2.72 -21.66
CA ASN A 33 22.28 3.85 -22.59
C ASN A 33 21.53 3.68 -23.91
N GLN A 34 20.33 3.07 -23.88
CA GLN A 34 19.49 2.87 -25.04
C GLN A 34 18.35 3.89 -25.12
N PRO A 35 17.88 4.26 -26.35
CA PRO A 35 16.77 5.19 -26.53
C PRO A 35 15.51 4.73 -25.82
N LEU A 36 14.76 5.66 -25.20
CA LEU A 36 13.51 5.37 -24.50
C LEU A 36 12.40 4.97 -25.48
N ILE A 37 11.47 4.17 -25.02
CA ILE A 37 10.33 3.69 -25.81
C ILE A 37 9.07 4.44 -25.38
N ASN A 38 8.28 4.87 -26.37
CA ASN A 38 7.00 5.53 -26.14
C ASN A 38 5.94 4.52 -25.62
N GLU A 39 5.10 4.98 -24.68
CA GLU A 39 3.98 4.22 -24.11
C GLU A 39 3.04 3.65 -25.19
N LYS A 40 2.75 4.39 -26.25
CA LYS A 40 1.88 3.94 -27.37
C LYS A 40 2.44 2.72 -28.09
N ARG A 41 3.78 2.62 -28.21
CA ARG A 41 4.43 1.46 -28.82
C ARG A 41 4.30 0.22 -27.95
N ILE A 42 4.53 0.36 -26.64
CA ILE A 42 4.35 -0.74 -25.68
C ILE A 42 2.88 -1.19 -25.64
N TYR A 43 1.94 -0.24 -25.60
CA TYR A 43 0.51 -0.55 -25.63
C TYR A 43 0.13 -1.39 -26.85
N ARG A 44 0.55 -1.00 -28.08
CA ARG A 44 0.27 -1.76 -29.29
C ARG A 44 0.83 -3.18 -29.21
N ILE A 45 2.10 -3.33 -28.82
CA ILE A 45 2.73 -4.64 -28.69
C ILE A 45 1.97 -5.52 -27.71
N MET A 46 1.64 -5.01 -26.53
CA MET A 46 0.90 -5.76 -25.51
C MET A 46 -0.50 -6.14 -25.98
N THR A 47 -1.19 -5.27 -26.73
CA THR A 47 -2.53 -5.56 -27.28
C THR A 47 -2.47 -6.60 -28.37
N THR A 48 -1.54 -6.48 -29.34
CA THR A 48 -1.39 -7.44 -30.44
C THR A 48 -1.08 -8.86 -29.95
N HIS A 49 -0.37 -8.97 -28.82
CA HIS A 49 0.07 -10.26 -28.27
C HIS A 49 -0.71 -10.71 -27.02
N ASN A 50 -1.87 -10.13 -26.74
CA ASN A 50 -2.75 -10.47 -25.61
C ASN A 50 -2.06 -10.45 -24.25
N LEU A 51 -1.08 -9.54 -24.05
CA LEU A 51 -0.35 -9.33 -22.78
C LEU A 51 -0.98 -8.24 -21.90
N GLN A 52 -2.27 -8.03 -22.01
CA GLN A 52 -2.98 -7.05 -21.17
C GLN A 52 -2.96 -7.48 -19.71
N ALA A 53 -2.93 -6.49 -18.78
CA ALA A 53 -2.92 -6.79 -17.36
C ALA A 53 -4.16 -7.56 -16.91
N VAL A 54 -3.94 -8.64 -16.17
CA VAL A 54 -5.02 -9.50 -15.63
C VAL A 54 -5.79 -8.85 -14.47
N ILE A 55 -5.35 -7.66 -14.01
CA ILE A 55 -5.91 -6.96 -12.87
C ILE A 55 -6.92 -5.87 -13.26
N ARG A 56 -7.90 -5.66 -12.39
CA ARG A 56 -8.97 -4.63 -12.41
C ARG A 56 -10.11 -4.85 -13.42
N ARG A 57 -11.13 -5.59 -12.95
CA ARG A 57 -12.52 -5.37 -13.41
C ARG A 57 -13.22 -4.41 -12.43
N LYS A 58 -13.95 -3.40 -12.96
CA LYS A 58 -14.72 -2.40 -12.21
C LYS A 58 -15.77 -3.11 -11.31
N ARG A 59 -15.80 -2.85 -9.99
CA ARG A 59 -16.83 -3.35 -9.05
C ARG A 59 -17.80 -2.25 -8.66
N LYS A 60 -19.08 -2.62 -8.39
CA LYS A 60 -20.16 -1.72 -7.92
C LYS A 60 -20.06 -1.47 -6.41
N GLY A 61 -20.53 -0.29 -5.97
CA GLY A 61 -20.32 0.34 -4.67
C GLY A 61 -20.88 -0.34 -3.40
N TYR A 62 -20.44 0.16 -2.24
CA TYR A 62 -20.63 -0.35 -0.86
C TYR A 62 -21.49 0.59 0.01
N ARG A 63 -22.17 0.08 1.08
CA ARG A 63 -23.03 0.81 2.05
C ARG A 63 -22.34 0.96 3.43
N LYS A 64 -22.73 2.01 4.20
CA LYS A 64 -22.08 2.54 5.41
C LYS A 64 -22.71 2.12 6.74
N THR A 65 -21.94 2.12 7.84
CA THR A 65 -22.34 2.01 9.26
C THR A 65 -21.80 3.17 10.11
N LYS A 66 -22.46 3.45 11.27
CA LYS A 66 -22.18 4.60 12.18
C LYS A 66 -21.14 4.25 13.26
N ALA A 67 -20.38 5.23 13.78
CA ALA A 67 -19.30 5.10 14.77
C ALA A 67 -19.36 6.16 15.89
N ASP A 68 -18.85 5.81 17.09
CA ASP A 68 -18.76 6.64 18.28
C ASP A 68 -17.33 7.19 18.48
N HIS A 69 -17.20 8.32 19.08
CA HIS A 69 -16.04 9.16 19.47
C HIS A 69 -14.95 9.52 18.45
N VAL A 70 -14.49 10.81 18.43
CA VAL A 70 -13.83 11.39 17.26
C VAL A 70 -12.72 12.37 17.62
N ALA A 71 -11.50 12.13 17.13
CA ALA A 71 -10.49 13.17 16.93
C ALA A 71 -10.85 14.04 15.69
N LYS A 72 -10.40 15.31 15.67
CA LYS A 72 -10.60 16.20 14.51
C LYS A 72 -9.87 15.65 13.29
N ASN A 73 -10.43 15.83 12.09
CA ASN A 73 -9.73 15.56 10.85
C ASN A 73 -8.71 16.68 10.58
N ILE A 74 -7.46 16.46 11.00
CA ILE A 74 -6.36 17.41 10.83
C ILE A 74 -5.74 17.24 9.44
N LEU A 75 -5.66 16.00 8.94
CA LEU A 75 -5.07 15.69 7.63
C LEU A 75 -5.80 16.37 6.48
N ASN A 76 -7.13 16.55 6.61
CA ASN A 76 -8.03 17.27 5.66
C ASN A 76 -7.79 16.91 4.18
N ARG A 77 -7.44 15.65 3.87
CA ARG A 77 -7.09 15.13 2.53
C ARG A 77 -5.80 15.69 1.93
N GLU A 78 -4.96 16.31 2.71
CA GLU A 78 -3.61 16.70 2.28
C GLU A 78 -2.69 15.48 2.29
N PHE A 79 -2.93 14.56 1.33
CA PHE A 79 -2.25 13.27 1.23
C PHE A 79 -0.82 13.35 0.66
N LYS A 80 -0.21 14.51 0.70
CA LYS A 80 1.18 14.70 0.32
C LYS A 80 2.00 15.04 1.55
N GLY A 81 3.00 14.23 1.88
CA GLY A 81 4.08 14.59 2.79
C GLY A 81 5.21 15.25 2.00
N ASP A 82 5.86 16.23 2.57
CA ASP A 82 7.00 16.91 1.96
C ASP A 82 8.33 16.23 2.30
N LYS A 83 8.36 15.44 3.37
CA LYS A 83 9.52 14.64 3.82
C LYS A 83 9.07 13.28 4.39
N PRO A 84 9.98 12.28 4.43
CA PRO A 84 9.72 11.01 5.10
C PRO A 84 9.30 11.20 6.56
N ASN A 85 8.38 10.37 7.03
CA ASN A 85 7.88 10.37 8.40
C ASN A 85 7.21 11.69 8.85
N GLU A 86 6.62 12.43 7.93
CA GLU A 86 5.81 13.61 8.24
C GLU A 86 4.35 13.25 8.50
N LYS A 87 3.76 12.47 7.60
CA LYS A 87 2.35 12.08 7.64
C LYS A 87 2.21 10.58 7.34
N TRP A 88 1.56 9.85 8.22
CA TRP A 88 1.26 8.43 8.07
C TRP A 88 -0.24 8.18 7.99
N CYS A 89 -0.66 7.17 7.24
CA CYS A 89 -2.02 6.62 7.31
C CYS A 89 -1.97 5.18 7.80
N THR A 90 -2.96 4.78 8.60
CA THR A 90 -3.12 3.41 9.08
C THR A 90 -4.54 2.91 8.91
N ASP A 91 -4.68 1.62 8.67
CA ASP A 91 -5.98 0.95 8.54
C ASP A 91 -5.81 -0.57 8.70
N VAL A 92 -6.93 -1.27 8.84
CA VAL A 92 -7.00 -2.74 8.90
C VAL A 92 -7.85 -3.26 7.75
N THR A 93 -7.36 -4.29 7.05
CA THR A 93 -8.13 -4.96 6.01
C THR A 93 -8.31 -6.45 6.29
N GLU A 94 -9.48 -7.00 5.91
CA GLU A 94 -9.82 -8.42 6.06
C GLU A 94 -9.41 -9.22 4.81
N PHE A 95 -8.93 -10.45 5.06
CA PHE A 95 -8.72 -11.50 4.08
C PHE A 95 -9.48 -12.76 4.48
N LYS A 96 -9.82 -13.58 3.50
CA LYS A 96 -10.39 -14.92 3.69
C LYS A 96 -9.43 -15.97 3.16
N TYR A 97 -9.31 -17.09 3.84
CA TYR A 97 -8.52 -18.24 3.43
C TYR A 97 -9.20 -19.53 3.83
N GLY A 98 -8.81 -20.65 3.23
CA GLY A 98 -9.44 -21.94 3.47
C GLY A 98 -10.97 -21.87 3.35
N ILE A 99 -11.67 -22.64 4.17
CA ILE A 99 -13.14 -22.67 4.21
C ILE A 99 -13.62 -21.69 5.31
N GLY A 100 -14.05 -20.47 4.89
CA GLY A 100 -14.70 -19.49 5.77
C GLY A 100 -13.80 -18.82 6.83
N LYS A 101 -12.50 -19.15 6.89
CA LYS A 101 -11.54 -18.57 7.85
C LYS A 101 -11.19 -17.14 7.45
N LYS A 102 -10.97 -16.29 8.45
CA LYS A 102 -10.59 -14.88 8.28
C LYS A 102 -9.23 -14.58 8.89
N ALA A 103 -8.53 -13.65 8.28
CA ALA A 103 -7.33 -13.03 8.81
C ALA A 103 -7.34 -11.53 8.51
N TYR A 104 -6.55 -10.78 9.23
CA TYR A 104 -6.55 -9.32 9.19
C TYR A 104 -5.13 -8.80 9.04
N LEU A 105 -4.97 -7.78 8.22
CA LEU A 105 -3.70 -7.08 8.03
C LEU A 105 -3.88 -5.64 8.47
N SER A 106 -3.12 -5.24 9.48
CA SER A 106 -2.92 -3.85 9.87
C SER A 106 -1.64 -3.35 9.21
N ALA A 107 -1.62 -2.13 8.68
CA ALA A 107 -0.42 -1.52 8.13
C ALA A 107 -0.40 -0.01 8.31
N ILE A 108 0.80 0.56 8.20
CA ILE A 108 1.07 1.98 8.19
C ILE A 108 1.76 2.32 6.87
N ILE A 109 1.21 3.30 6.15
CA ILE A 109 1.77 3.85 4.92
C ILE A 109 2.29 5.26 5.16
N ASP A 110 3.48 5.57 4.69
CA ASP A 110 4.03 6.93 4.67
C ASP A 110 3.48 7.69 3.46
N LEU A 111 2.97 8.90 3.68
CA LEU A 111 2.36 9.69 2.61
C LEU A 111 3.39 10.41 1.72
N TYR A 112 4.66 10.48 2.14
CA TYR A 112 5.73 11.04 1.33
C TYR A 112 6.03 10.16 0.10
N ASP A 113 6.38 8.91 0.34
CA ASP A 113 6.80 7.97 -0.71
C ASP A 113 5.79 6.85 -0.97
N GLY A 114 4.85 6.64 -0.04
CA GLY A 114 3.87 5.55 -0.08
C GLY A 114 4.44 4.20 0.30
N SER A 115 5.59 4.14 0.98
CA SER A 115 6.11 2.90 1.53
C SER A 115 5.27 2.39 2.69
N ILE A 116 5.22 1.09 2.85
CA ILE A 116 4.67 0.46 4.03
C ILE A 116 5.77 0.46 5.10
N VAL A 117 5.57 1.29 6.11
CA VAL A 117 6.53 1.51 7.20
C VAL A 117 6.53 0.31 8.16
N SER A 118 5.34 -0.17 8.49
CA SER A 118 5.14 -1.32 9.38
C SER A 118 3.83 -2.01 9.04
N TYR A 119 3.76 -3.31 9.31
CA TYR A 119 2.54 -4.08 9.19
C TYR A 119 2.51 -5.26 10.16
N ARG A 120 1.31 -5.72 10.49
CA ARG A 120 1.09 -6.95 11.25
C ARG A 120 -0.06 -7.74 10.64
N PHE A 121 0.15 -9.03 10.44
CA PHE A 121 -0.87 -9.97 10.00
C PHE A 121 -1.31 -10.81 11.19
N GLY A 122 -2.61 -11.03 11.37
CA GLY A 122 -3.16 -11.72 12.52
C GLY A 122 -4.51 -12.37 12.26
N ARG A 123 -4.89 -13.29 13.14
CA ARG A 123 -6.15 -14.04 13.03
C ARG A 123 -7.36 -13.28 13.60
N SER A 124 -7.12 -12.18 14.31
CA SER A 124 -8.16 -11.39 14.98
C SER A 124 -8.01 -9.90 14.69
N ASN A 125 -9.15 -9.23 14.43
CA ASN A 125 -9.20 -7.78 14.30
C ASN A 125 -9.38 -7.16 15.68
N ASN A 126 -8.30 -6.95 16.40
CA ASN A 126 -8.28 -6.50 17.80
C ASN A 126 -7.25 -5.41 18.06
N ASN A 127 -7.26 -4.83 19.27
CA ASN A 127 -6.29 -3.80 19.65
C ASN A 127 -4.82 -4.26 19.55
N PRO A 128 -4.43 -5.47 20.01
CA PRO A 128 -3.06 -5.96 19.84
C PRO A 128 -2.56 -5.90 18.38
N LEU A 129 -3.38 -6.27 17.40
CA LEU A 129 -3.00 -6.23 15.98
C LEU A 129 -2.52 -4.82 15.56
N VAL A 130 -3.25 -3.78 15.96
CA VAL A 130 -2.91 -2.38 15.65
C VAL A 130 -1.73 -1.89 16.49
N PHE A 131 -1.65 -2.27 17.77
CA PHE A 131 -0.55 -1.87 18.65
C PHE A 131 0.77 -2.49 18.20
N GLU A 132 0.77 -3.78 17.82
CA GLU A 132 1.92 -4.49 17.27
C GLU A 132 2.33 -3.98 15.87
N THR A 133 1.47 -3.25 15.19
CA THR A 133 1.80 -2.51 13.97
C THR A 133 2.45 -1.16 14.31
N MET A 134 1.91 -0.46 15.30
CA MET A 134 2.28 0.93 15.61
C MET A 134 3.60 1.02 16.39
N ILE A 135 3.79 0.16 17.40
CA ILE A 135 4.97 0.23 18.28
C ILE A 135 6.28 0.06 17.51
N PRO A 136 6.45 -0.97 16.63
CA PRO A 136 7.67 -1.09 15.82
C PRO A 136 7.88 0.09 14.87
N ALA A 137 6.81 0.65 14.28
CA ALA A 137 6.93 1.82 13.43
C ALA A 137 7.50 3.03 14.19
N ILE A 138 7.01 3.27 15.43
CA ILE A 138 7.53 4.34 16.28
C ILE A 138 9.01 4.11 16.63
N GLN A 139 9.41 2.87 16.89
CA GLN A 139 10.80 2.52 17.23
C GLN A 139 11.80 2.76 16.09
N THR A 140 11.33 2.78 14.84
CA THR A 140 12.17 3.06 13.66
C THR A 140 12.26 4.54 13.32
N LEU A 141 11.54 5.41 14.04
CA LEU A 141 11.58 6.85 13.77
C LEU A 141 12.95 7.45 14.10
N PRO A 142 13.47 8.33 13.23
CA PRO A 142 14.61 9.16 13.57
C PRO A 142 14.33 10.03 14.79
N PHE A 143 15.39 10.39 15.52
CA PHE A 143 15.28 11.28 16.65
C PHE A 143 14.59 12.60 16.28
N GLY A 144 13.62 13.02 17.05
CA GLY A 144 12.83 14.24 16.81
C GLY A 144 11.76 14.15 15.73
N ALA A 145 11.53 12.98 15.12
CA ALA A 145 10.43 12.80 14.18
C ALA A 145 9.11 12.47 14.92
N HIS A 146 8.08 13.27 14.67
CA HIS A 146 6.74 13.12 15.27
C HIS A 146 5.67 13.13 14.16
N PRO A 147 5.45 12.03 13.44
CA PRO A 147 4.48 11.98 12.36
C PRO A 147 3.07 12.32 12.82
N LEU A 148 2.30 13.00 11.95
CA LEU A 148 0.86 12.97 12.06
C LEU A 148 0.38 11.59 11.60
N ILE A 149 -0.33 10.85 12.47
CA ILE A 149 -0.96 9.57 12.12
C ILE A 149 -2.45 9.75 11.84
N HIS A 150 -2.88 9.38 10.63
CA HIS A 150 -4.29 9.40 10.24
C HIS A 150 -4.88 7.99 10.22
N SER A 151 -6.07 7.82 10.78
CA SER A 151 -6.82 6.56 10.79
C SER A 151 -8.28 6.77 10.46
N ASP A 152 -8.99 5.68 10.21
CA ASP A 152 -10.44 5.66 10.30
C ASP A 152 -10.90 5.72 11.77
N ARG A 153 -12.22 5.52 12.00
CA ARG A 153 -12.83 5.48 13.33
C ARG A 153 -13.05 4.06 13.85
N GLY A 154 -12.23 3.12 13.43
CA GLY A 154 -12.25 1.79 13.97
C GLY A 154 -12.07 1.79 15.49
N TYR A 155 -12.70 0.86 16.19
CA TYR A 155 -12.68 0.80 17.67
C TYR A 155 -11.25 0.67 18.21
N GLN A 156 -10.32 0.11 17.45
CA GLN A 156 -8.90 0.00 17.81
C GLN A 156 -8.26 1.38 17.94
N TYR A 157 -8.54 2.28 16.97
CA TYR A 157 -7.96 3.63 16.91
C TYR A 157 -8.61 4.60 17.89
N THR A 158 -9.86 4.33 18.31
CA THR A 158 -10.56 5.12 19.32
C THR A 158 -10.29 4.63 20.74
N SER A 159 -9.55 3.53 20.90
CA SER A 159 -9.25 2.93 22.19
C SER A 159 -8.30 3.81 23.02
N LYS A 160 -8.46 3.80 24.35
CA LYS A 160 -7.55 4.45 25.30
C LYS A 160 -6.10 3.94 25.17
N GLY A 161 -5.92 2.66 24.77
CA GLY A 161 -4.61 2.05 24.56
C GLY A 161 -3.88 2.70 23.38
N PHE A 162 -4.55 2.84 22.25
CA PHE A 162 -3.99 3.49 21.06
C PHE A 162 -3.62 4.95 21.36
N LYS A 163 -4.56 5.69 22.00
CA LYS A 163 -4.28 7.08 22.40
C LYS A 163 -3.02 7.19 23.26
N ARG A 164 -2.83 6.32 24.27
CA ARG A 164 -1.61 6.33 25.11
C ARG A 164 -0.33 6.09 24.30
N ILE A 165 -0.37 5.21 23.30
CA ILE A 165 0.78 4.96 22.41
C ILE A 165 1.15 6.22 21.64
N ILE A 166 0.17 6.90 21.05
CA ILE A 166 0.35 8.12 20.28
C ILE A 166 0.86 9.27 21.17
N ASP A 167 0.22 9.48 22.32
CA ASP A 167 0.60 10.54 23.28
C ASP A 167 2.04 10.33 23.79
N LYS A 168 2.41 9.08 24.12
CA LYS A 168 3.77 8.74 24.58
C LYS A 168 4.84 8.99 23.51
N ALA A 169 4.48 8.87 22.24
CA ALA A 169 5.36 9.14 21.11
C ALA A 169 5.34 10.62 20.66
N ASN A 170 4.60 11.50 21.34
CA ASN A 170 4.38 12.90 20.97
C ASN A 170 3.85 13.07 19.54
N MET A 171 3.06 12.10 19.05
CA MET A 171 2.47 12.14 17.72
C MET A 171 1.09 12.81 17.73
N THR A 172 0.71 13.38 16.61
CA THR A 172 -0.63 13.94 16.41
C THR A 172 -1.55 12.92 15.76
N HIS A 173 -2.71 12.63 16.39
CA HIS A 173 -3.71 11.75 15.83
C HIS A 173 -4.79 12.53 15.07
N SER A 174 -5.01 12.17 13.82
CA SER A 174 -6.05 12.66 12.93
C SER A 174 -7.00 11.54 12.56
N MET A 175 -8.31 11.78 12.56
CA MET A 175 -9.32 10.78 12.20
C MET A 175 -10.18 11.20 11.04
N SER A 176 -10.54 10.24 10.20
CA SER A 176 -11.50 10.44 9.10
C SER A 176 -12.83 10.99 9.60
N ARG A 177 -13.49 11.83 8.79
CA ARG A 177 -14.85 12.30 9.08
C ARG A 177 -15.87 11.17 8.97
N PRO A 178 -17.00 11.22 9.72
CA PRO A 178 -18.03 10.19 9.63
C PRO A 178 -18.49 9.99 8.19
N GLY A 179 -18.44 8.76 7.74
CA GLY A 179 -18.94 8.41 6.41
C GLY A 179 -18.18 9.00 5.22
N ARG A 180 -16.97 9.50 5.40
CA ARG A 180 -16.07 9.99 4.34
C ARG A 180 -14.93 9.00 4.13
N CYS A 181 -15.19 7.90 3.41
CA CYS A 181 -14.18 6.89 3.05
C CYS A 181 -12.96 7.49 2.33
N LEU A 182 -13.15 8.54 1.53
CA LEU A 182 -12.06 9.22 0.84
C LEU A 182 -11.03 9.87 1.78
N ASP A 183 -11.31 10.03 3.05
CA ASP A 183 -10.38 10.62 4.01
C ASP A 183 -9.21 9.66 4.34
N ASN A 184 -9.32 8.34 4.03
CA ASN A 184 -8.25 7.34 4.20
C ASN A 184 -7.79 6.72 2.86
N ALA A 185 -8.01 7.42 1.75
CA ALA A 185 -7.77 6.94 0.39
C ALA A 185 -6.35 6.39 0.10
N PRO A 186 -5.24 6.91 0.67
CA PRO A 186 -3.91 6.37 0.37
C PRO A 186 -3.75 4.91 0.75
N ILE A 187 -4.14 4.52 1.96
CA ILE A 187 -4.00 3.13 2.41
C ILE A 187 -5.06 2.22 1.78
N GLU A 188 -6.27 2.74 1.51
CA GLU A 188 -7.28 2.02 0.70
C GLU A 188 -6.76 1.71 -0.71
N GLY A 189 -6.01 2.63 -1.32
CA GLY A 189 -5.33 2.44 -2.59
C GLY A 189 -4.26 1.35 -2.54
N PHE A 190 -3.53 1.24 -1.43
CA PHE A 190 -2.60 0.14 -1.19
C PHE A 190 -3.35 -1.19 -1.06
N TRP A 191 -4.43 -1.26 -0.26
CA TRP A 191 -5.26 -2.47 -0.16
C TRP A 191 -5.80 -2.93 -1.51
N GLY A 192 -6.24 -1.97 -2.33
CA GLY A 192 -6.69 -2.25 -3.70
C GLY A 192 -5.59 -2.86 -4.55
N SER A 193 -4.36 -2.34 -4.46
CA SER A 193 -3.20 -2.87 -5.18
C SER A 193 -2.83 -4.28 -4.71
N LEU A 194 -2.67 -4.48 -3.39
CA LEU A 194 -2.34 -5.77 -2.80
C LEU A 194 -3.38 -6.85 -3.15
N LYS A 195 -4.65 -6.51 -3.00
CA LYS A 195 -5.73 -7.47 -3.30
C LYS A 195 -5.82 -7.82 -4.80
N CYS A 196 -5.65 -6.84 -5.67
CA CYS A 196 -5.73 -7.08 -7.12
C CYS A 196 -4.48 -7.75 -7.69
N GLU A 197 -3.29 -7.39 -7.18
CA GLU A 197 -2.02 -7.85 -7.75
C GLU A 197 -1.53 -9.17 -7.14
N MET A 198 -2.08 -9.59 -5.99
CA MET A 198 -1.68 -10.82 -5.31
C MET A 198 -2.88 -11.65 -4.85
N TYR A 199 -3.75 -11.10 -3.98
CA TYR A 199 -4.74 -11.90 -3.28
C TYR A 199 -5.81 -12.52 -4.20
N TYR A 200 -6.36 -11.76 -5.16
CA TYR A 200 -7.40 -12.27 -6.07
C TYR A 200 -6.86 -13.15 -7.21
N LEU A 201 -5.56 -13.24 -7.37
CA LEU A 201 -4.92 -14.07 -8.39
C LEU A 201 -4.61 -15.49 -7.89
N SER A 202 -4.77 -15.75 -6.60
CA SER A 202 -4.44 -17.03 -5.96
C SER A 202 -5.56 -17.45 -5.00
N LYS A 203 -5.62 -18.75 -4.70
CA LYS A 203 -6.44 -19.30 -3.63
C LYS A 203 -5.49 -19.70 -2.49
N PHE A 204 -5.76 -19.23 -1.28
CA PHE A 204 -4.96 -19.53 -0.12
C PHE A 204 -5.71 -20.53 0.77
N LEU A 205 -5.13 -21.68 0.99
CA LEU A 205 -5.72 -22.76 1.81
C LEU A 205 -5.34 -22.62 3.27
N THR A 206 -4.12 -22.12 3.57
CA THR A 206 -3.62 -21.97 4.94
C THR A 206 -3.35 -20.49 5.28
N TYR A 207 -3.26 -20.23 6.58
CA TYR A 207 -2.88 -18.91 7.10
C TYR A 207 -1.44 -18.58 6.72
N GLU A 208 -0.56 -19.56 6.83
CA GLU A 208 0.88 -19.43 6.59
C GLU A 208 1.20 -19.12 5.12
N GLU A 209 0.48 -19.74 4.18
CA GLU A 209 0.58 -19.40 2.75
C GLU A 209 0.19 -17.95 2.48
N LEU A 210 -0.92 -17.50 3.07
CA LEU A 210 -1.41 -16.13 2.91
C LEU A 210 -0.45 -15.12 3.56
N GLU A 211 0.03 -15.38 4.77
CA GLU A 211 1.00 -14.56 5.49
C GLU A 211 2.29 -14.38 4.70
N LYS A 212 2.88 -15.49 4.22
CA LYS A 212 4.08 -15.46 3.39
C LYS A 212 3.88 -14.66 2.10
N SER A 213 2.73 -14.83 1.45
CA SER A 213 2.43 -14.11 0.20
C SER A 213 2.25 -12.62 0.44
N ILE A 214 1.63 -12.22 1.55
CA ILE A 214 1.50 -10.82 1.97
C ILE A 214 2.88 -10.21 2.24
N ALA A 215 3.76 -10.90 2.97
CA ALA A 215 5.11 -10.43 3.28
C ALA A 215 5.93 -10.23 1.99
N LEU A 216 5.90 -11.18 1.07
CA LEU A 216 6.57 -11.08 -0.23
C LEU A 216 6.01 -9.93 -1.08
N TYR A 217 4.68 -9.73 -1.06
CA TYR A 217 4.08 -8.62 -1.79
C TYR A 217 4.45 -7.26 -1.21
N ILE A 218 4.45 -7.10 0.11
CA ILE A 218 4.85 -5.84 0.75
C ILE A 218 6.33 -5.53 0.46
N HIS A 219 7.21 -6.54 0.52
CA HIS A 219 8.60 -6.38 0.11
C HIS A 219 8.70 -5.90 -1.35
N PHE A 220 8.05 -6.60 -2.28
CA PHE A 220 8.00 -6.20 -3.71
C PHE A 220 7.41 -4.80 -3.88
N TYR A 221 6.34 -4.46 -3.17
CA TYR A 221 5.69 -3.15 -3.24
C TYR A 221 6.65 -2.03 -2.85
N ASN A 222 7.40 -2.23 -1.78
CA ASN A 222 8.34 -1.25 -1.26
C ASN A 222 9.61 -1.12 -2.12
N THR A 223 10.14 -2.22 -2.65
CA THR A 223 11.47 -2.24 -3.27
C THR A 223 11.47 -2.29 -4.79
N SER A 224 10.42 -2.80 -5.41
CA SER A 224 10.44 -3.15 -6.84
C SER A 224 9.21 -2.72 -7.62
N ARG A 225 8.16 -2.21 -6.95
CA ARG A 225 6.94 -1.75 -7.61
C ARG A 225 7.07 -0.29 -8.02
N TYR A 226 7.55 -0.06 -9.25
CA TYR A 226 7.77 1.29 -9.78
C TYR A 226 6.48 2.07 -9.96
N GLN A 227 6.51 3.36 -9.61
CA GLN A 227 5.34 4.25 -9.62
C GLN A 227 5.66 5.55 -10.38
N LYS A 228 4.77 5.95 -11.30
CA LYS A 228 4.95 7.18 -12.08
C LYS A 228 5.04 8.42 -11.18
N ARG A 229 4.22 8.48 -10.11
CA ARG A 229 4.24 9.59 -9.13
C ARG A 229 5.56 9.73 -8.36
N LEU A 230 6.38 8.69 -8.35
CA LEU A 230 7.71 8.64 -7.71
C LEU A 230 8.82 8.68 -8.78
N ASN A 231 8.62 9.40 -9.88
CA ASN A 231 9.57 9.52 -10.98
C ASN A 231 10.02 8.16 -11.56
N GLY A 232 9.14 7.14 -11.51
CA GLY A 232 9.43 5.80 -11.97
C GLY A 232 10.23 4.94 -10.99
N LEU A 233 10.39 5.39 -9.74
CA LEU A 233 11.06 4.66 -8.67
C LEU A 233 10.08 3.83 -7.85
N SER A 234 10.61 2.87 -7.10
CA SER A 234 9.87 2.22 -6.01
C SER A 234 9.81 3.13 -4.78
N PRO A 235 8.90 2.87 -3.82
CA PRO A 235 8.79 3.69 -2.62
C PRO A 235 10.11 3.89 -1.86
N LEU A 236 10.85 2.80 -1.58
CA LEU A 236 12.12 2.93 -0.84
C LEU A 236 13.26 3.55 -1.66
N GLU A 237 13.29 3.35 -2.99
CA GLU A 237 14.24 4.07 -3.84
C GLU A 237 13.96 5.57 -3.85
N TYR A 238 12.69 5.97 -3.86
CA TYR A 238 12.32 7.39 -3.78
C TYR A 238 12.66 7.98 -2.41
N ARG A 239 12.41 7.24 -1.31
CA ARG A 239 12.81 7.63 0.05
C ARG A 239 14.31 7.88 0.16
N ALA A 240 15.13 7.02 -0.42
CA ALA A 240 16.59 7.14 -0.38
C ALA A 240 17.13 8.40 -1.07
N GLN A 241 16.33 9.09 -1.91
CA GLN A 241 16.71 10.37 -2.53
C GLN A 241 16.45 11.58 -1.62
N ALA A 242 15.74 11.38 -0.50
CA ALA A 242 15.45 12.44 0.47
C ALA A 242 16.43 12.47 1.65
N ALA A 243 17.39 11.55 1.67
CA ALA A 243 18.44 11.42 2.69
C ALA A 243 19.65 12.28 2.35
#